data_f5f137846a9b81296d94c4fb97da761c
#
_entry.id   f5f137846a9b81296d94c4fb97da761c
#
_cell.length_a   1.000
_cell.length_b   1.000
_cell.length_c   1.000
_cell.angle_alpha   90.00
_cell.angle_beta   90.00
_cell.angle_gamma   90.00
#
_symmetry.space_group_name_H-M   'P 1'
#
loop_
_entity.id
_entity.type
_entity.pdbx_description
1 polymer ?
#
loop_
_entity_poly.entity_id
_entity_poly.type
_entity_poly.pdbx_seq_one_letter_code
_entity_poly.pdbx_strand_id
1 'polypeptide(L)'
;MNQLSEAYRPTCWNDVVGQDKAVKTIHALAKRGLSGRAFWITGKSGTGKTTLARLIAAEVADPMCTVEIDAGDLTADRLRDIERSMGMYGMGAKPGRAYIVNEAHGLRAQIIRSLLVVLEAIPSHVVWIFTTTLEGQDSLFDDQIDAHPLLSRCTQLALTQQGLAKAFAQRAQTIAQTEGLDGK
;
A
#
# COMPACT_ATOMS: atom_id res chain seq x y z
N MET A 1 -24.00 3.83 7.54
CA MET A 1 -23.37 5.07 7.06
C MET A 1 -21.91 4.77 6.79
N ASN A 2 -21.42 4.94 5.57
CA ASN A 2 -19.99 4.84 5.30
C ASN A 2 -19.28 6.00 6.04
N GLN A 3 -18.16 5.70 6.69
CA GLN A 3 -17.36 6.75 7.31
C GLN A 3 -16.91 7.75 6.22
N LEU A 4 -16.99 9.05 6.49
CA LEU A 4 -16.58 10.09 5.53
C LEU A 4 -15.14 9.89 5.03
N SER A 5 -14.26 9.37 5.89
CA SER A 5 -12.88 9.03 5.53
C SER A 5 -12.76 7.97 4.42
N GLU A 6 -13.73 7.07 4.30
CA GLU A 6 -13.79 6.09 3.20
C GLU A 6 -14.51 6.67 1.98
N ALA A 7 -15.62 7.39 2.18
CA ALA A 7 -16.38 7.99 1.08
C ALA A 7 -15.56 9.01 0.27
N TYR A 8 -14.69 9.76 0.94
CA TYR A 8 -13.83 10.78 0.34
C TYR A 8 -12.37 10.34 0.18
N ARG A 9 -12.10 9.03 0.25
CA ARG A 9 -10.75 8.50 -0.01
C ARG A 9 -10.37 8.78 -1.46
N PRO A 10 -9.17 9.33 -1.73
CA PRO A 10 -8.67 9.49 -3.09
C PRO A 10 -8.76 8.22 -3.93
N THR A 11 -9.39 8.31 -5.08
CA THR A 11 -9.52 7.22 -6.07
C THR A 11 -8.65 7.45 -7.29
N CYS A 12 -8.03 8.61 -7.43
CA CYS A 12 -7.05 8.92 -8.46
C CYS A 12 -5.86 9.68 -7.89
N TRP A 13 -4.77 9.69 -8.63
CA TRP A 13 -3.51 10.33 -8.21
C TRP A 13 -3.64 11.84 -7.99
N ASN A 14 -4.49 12.51 -8.76
CA ASN A 14 -4.71 13.96 -8.66
C ASN A 14 -5.38 14.38 -7.35
N ASP A 15 -6.09 13.46 -6.69
CA ASP A 15 -6.75 13.70 -5.41
C ASP A 15 -5.83 13.48 -4.21
N VAL A 16 -4.63 12.96 -4.45
CA VAL A 16 -3.65 12.73 -3.38
C VAL A 16 -3.03 14.05 -2.97
N VAL A 17 -3.18 14.41 -1.71
CA VAL A 17 -2.76 15.69 -1.16
C VAL A 17 -1.43 15.55 -0.43
N GLY A 18 -0.47 16.41 -0.77
CA GLY A 18 0.75 16.64 0.00
C GLY A 18 1.81 15.53 -0.05
N GLN A 19 1.66 14.52 -0.91
CA GLN A 19 2.64 13.44 -1.09
C GLN A 19 3.35 13.51 -2.45
N ASP A 20 3.63 14.72 -2.94
CA ASP A 20 4.14 14.98 -4.30
C ASP A 20 5.41 14.16 -4.62
N LYS A 21 6.31 14.00 -3.65
CA LYS A 21 7.55 13.23 -3.84
C LYS A 21 7.26 11.75 -4.10
N ALA A 22 6.39 11.15 -3.29
CA ALA A 22 6.00 9.75 -3.44
C ALA A 22 5.24 9.53 -4.76
N VAL A 23 4.28 10.41 -5.07
CA VAL A 23 3.50 10.37 -6.32
C VAL A 23 4.42 10.52 -7.54
N LYS A 24 5.35 11.47 -7.55
CA LYS A 24 6.35 11.62 -8.63
C LYS A 24 7.19 10.37 -8.82
N THR A 25 7.64 9.75 -7.73
CA THR A 25 8.40 8.49 -7.78
C THR A 25 7.57 7.37 -8.40
N ILE A 26 6.31 7.22 -7.98
CA ILE A 26 5.41 6.20 -8.54
C ILE A 26 5.15 6.45 -10.02
N HIS A 27 4.87 7.68 -10.44
CA HIS A 27 4.68 8.02 -11.86
C HIS A 27 5.92 7.75 -12.70
N ALA A 28 7.11 8.00 -12.18
CA ALA A 28 8.36 7.68 -12.87
C ALA A 28 8.53 6.17 -13.06
N LEU A 29 8.16 5.37 -12.04
CA LEU A 29 8.18 3.92 -12.11
C LEU A 29 7.08 3.36 -13.02
N ALA A 30 5.90 3.97 -13.03
CA ALA A 30 4.75 3.55 -13.83
C ALA A 30 5.06 3.54 -15.33
N LYS A 31 5.97 4.41 -15.79
CA LYS A 31 6.47 4.40 -17.19
C LYS A 31 7.12 3.08 -17.60
N ARG A 32 7.61 2.30 -16.62
CA ARG A 32 8.24 0.98 -16.81
C ARG A 32 7.36 -0.17 -16.31
N GLY A 33 6.13 0.14 -15.88
CA GLY A 33 5.21 -0.77 -15.22
C GLY A 33 5.41 -0.84 -13.70
N LEU A 34 4.32 -0.98 -12.96
CA LEU A 34 4.32 -1.13 -11.49
C LEU A 34 4.27 -2.59 -11.05
N SER A 35 3.96 -3.51 -11.95
CA SER A 35 3.95 -4.96 -11.70
C SER A 35 5.37 -5.57 -11.72
N GLY A 36 5.51 -6.80 -11.27
CA GLY A 36 6.79 -7.50 -11.15
C GLY A 36 7.68 -6.96 -10.02
N ARG A 37 7.11 -6.31 -9.00
CA ARG A 37 7.88 -5.69 -7.90
C ARG A 37 7.12 -5.59 -6.60
N ALA A 38 7.84 -5.25 -5.54
CA ALA A 38 7.28 -4.94 -4.24
C ALA A 38 7.51 -3.46 -3.87
N PHE A 39 6.54 -2.88 -3.16
CA PHE A 39 6.61 -1.55 -2.56
C PHE A 39 6.55 -1.64 -1.04
N TRP A 40 7.31 -0.77 -0.38
CA TRP A 40 7.27 -0.60 1.07
C TRP A 40 6.96 0.86 1.39
N ILE A 41 5.76 1.11 1.92
CA ILE A 41 5.23 2.45 2.18
C ILE A 41 5.28 2.72 3.68
N THR A 42 6.09 3.70 4.08
CA THR A 42 6.21 4.12 5.47
C THR A 42 5.68 5.53 5.68
N GLY A 43 5.26 5.82 6.89
CA GLY A 43 4.80 7.15 7.27
C GLY A 43 3.93 7.10 8.53
N LYS A 44 3.77 8.23 9.19
CA LYS A 44 2.91 8.33 10.38
C LYS A 44 1.46 7.97 10.06
N SER A 45 0.67 7.68 11.10
CA SER A 45 -0.76 7.44 10.93
C SER A 45 -1.44 8.64 10.23
N GLY A 46 -2.40 8.36 9.35
CA GLY A 46 -3.13 9.40 8.60
C GLY A 46 -2.39 10.03 7.41
N THR A 47 -1.16 9.60 7.06
CA THR A 47 -0.41 10.18 5.92
C THR A 47 -0.87 9.67 4.55
N GLY A 48 -1.80 8.74 4.49
CA GLY A 48 -2.34 8.20 3.23
C GLY A 48 -1.66 6.92 2.72
N LYS A 49 -0.96 6.16 3.59
CA LYS A 49 -0.28 4.89 3.20
C LYS A 49 -1.21 3.93 2.46
N THR A 50 -2.32 3.57 3.08
CA THR A 50 -3.32 2.66 2.50
C THR A 50 -3.95 3.23 1.23
N THR A 51 -4.13 4.54 1.14
CA THR A 51 -4.62 5.21 -0.08
C THR A 51 -3.64 5.03 -1.23
N LEU A 52 -2.35 5.31 -1.01
CA LEU A 52 -1.33 5.11 -2.04
C LEU A 52 -1.19 3.62 -2.40
N ALA A 53 -1.27 2.72 -1.42
CA ALA A 53 -1.23 1.28 -1.68
C ALA A 53 -2.37 0.84 -2.62
N ARG A 54 -3.59 1.29 -2.35
CA ARG A 54 -4.76 0.99 -3.20
C ARG A 54 -4.66 1.63 -4.59
N LEU A 55 -4.10 2.83 -4.71
CA LEU A 55 -3.86 3.45 -6.02
C LEU A 55 -2.81 2.69 -6.84
N ILE A 56 -1.71 2.26 -6.23
CA ILE A 56 -0.71 1.40 -6.90
C ILE A 56 -1.36 0.08 -7.34
N ALA A 57 -2.13 -0.56 -6.46
CA ALA A 57 -2.84 -1.79 -6.78
C ALA A 57 -3.80 -1.60 -7.95
N ALA A 58 -4.56 -0.50 -7.95
CA ALA A 58 -5.51 -0.16 -9.00
C ALA A 58 -4.86 0.09 -10.36
N GLU A 59 -3.59 0.50 -10.43
CA GLU A 59 -2.85 0.60 -11.70
C GLU A 59 -2.57 -0.79 -12.32
N VAL A 60 -2.41 -1.82 -11.49
CA VAL A 60 -1.97 -3.16 -11.92
C VAL A 60 -3.12 -4.13 -12.05
N ALA A 61 -4.10 -4.08 -11.15
CA ALA A 61 -5.15 -5.10 -11.00
C ALA A 61 -6.53 -4.48 -10.86
N ASP A 62 -7.54 -5.24 -11.26
CA ASP A 62 -8.93 -4.92 -10.94
C ASP A 62 -9.25 -5.25 -9.47
N PRO A 63 -10.29 -4.64 -8.88
CA PRO A 63 -10.65 -4.86 -7.48
C PRO A 63 -10.81 -6.34 -7.11
N MET A 64 -11.38 -7.16 -7.99
CA MET A 64 -11.57 -8.61 -7.78
C MET A 64 -10.25 -9.41 -7.76
N CYS A 65 -9.17 -8.82 -8.27
CA CYS A 65 -7.82 -9.40 -8.31
C CYS A 65 -6.87 -8.71 -7.34
N THR A 66 -7.42 -7.89 -6.44
CA THR A 66 -6.70 -7.20 -5.37
C THR A 66 -7.06 -7.85 -4.03
N VAL A 67 -6.06 -8.32 -3.31
CA VAL A 67 -6.19 -8.87 -1.95
C VAL A 67 -5.57 -7.88 -0.98
N GLU A 68 -6.34 -7.41 -0.02
CA GLU A 68 -5.87 -6.56 1.08
C GLU A 68 -6.03 -7.32 2.38
N ILE A 69 -4.96 -7.39 3.18
CA ILE A 69 -4.89 -8.17 4.42
C ILE A 69 -4.02 -7.44 5.45
N ASP A 70 -4.35 -7.58 6.71
CA ASP A 70 -3.47 -7.12 7.79
C ASP A 70 -2.36 -8.14 8.07
N ALA A 71 -1.17 -7.66 8.40
CA ALA A 71 0.00 -8.52 8.62
C ALA A 71 -0.22 -9.60 9.69
N GLY A 72 -1.01 -9.29 10.73
CA GLY A 72 -1.38 -10.25 11.77
C GLY A 72 -2.20 -11.44 11.27
N ASP A 73 -2.98 -11.24 10.21
CA ASP A 73 -3.85 -12.24 9.58
C ASP A 73 -3.17 -13.01 8.44
N LEU A 74 -1.94 -12.60 8.06
CA LEU A 74 -1.16 -13.30 7.04
C LEU A 74 -0.53 -14.55 7.64
N THR A 75 -1.27 -15.64 7.61
CA THR A 75 -0.80 -16.97 8.05
C THR A 75 -0.03 -17.70 6.94
N ALA A 76 0.67 -18.79 7.30
CA ALA A 76 1.39 -19.60 6.32
C ALA A 76 0.45 -20.23 5.28
N ASP A 77 -0.75 -20.62 5.68
CA ASP A 77 -1.76 -21.18 4.75
C ASP A 77 -2.27 -20.10 3.80
N ARG A 78 -2.55 -18.90 4.33
CA ARG A 78 -2.97 -17.76 3.52
C ARG A 78 -1.90 -17.37 2.51
N LEU A 79 -0.63 -17.37 2.91
CA LEU A 79 0.48 -17.07 2.00
C LEU A 79 0.60 -18.12 0.89
N ARG A 80 0.44 -19.42 1.20
CA ARG A 80 0.41 -20.49 0.17
C ARG A 80 -0.73 -20.33 -0.83
N ASP A 81 -1.92 -19.91 -0.36
CA ASP A 81 -3.06 -19.64 -1.26
C ASP A 81 -2.77 -18.44 -2.17
N ILE A 82 -2.13 -17.39 -1.64
CA ILE A 82 -1.66 -16.26 -2.41
C ILE A 82 -0.63 -16.71 -3.45
N GLU A 83 0.38 -17.49 -3.08
CA GLU A 83 1.39 -18.03 -4.01
C GLU A 83 0.76 -18.80 -5.17
N ARG A 84 -0.23 -19.66 -4.89
CA ARG A 84 -0.96 -20.36 -5.96
C ARG A 84 -1.69 -19.38 -6.89
N SER A 85 -2.31 -18.36 -6.32
CA SER A 85 -3.05 -17.37 -7.09
C SER A 85 -2.13 -16.45 -7.92
N MET A 86 -0.89 -16.22 -7.46
CA MET A 86 0.11 -15.43 -8.19
C MET A 86 0.49 -16.06 -9.54
N GLY A 87 0.39 -17.40 -9.67
CA GLY A 87 0.62 -18.09 -10.94
C GLY A 87 -0.44 -17.83 -12.01
N MET A 88 -1.57 -17.20 -11.64
CA MET A 88 -2.68 -16.94 -12.56
C MET A 88 -2.78 -15.46 -12.88
N TYR A 89 -3.10 -15.14 -14.14
CA TYR A 89 -3.43 -13.75 -14.51
C TYR A 89 -4.75 -13.28 -13.89
N GLY A 90 -4.91 -11.98 -13.76
CA GLY A 90 -6.16 -11.36 -13.33
C GLY A 90 -7.29 -11.60 -14.34
N MET A 91 -8.52 -11.66 -13.82
CA MET A 91 -9.74 -11.81 -14.63
C MET A 91 -10.45 -10.46 -14.67
N GLY A 92 -10.29 -9.72 -15.76
CA GLY A 92 -10.93 -8.41 -15.89
C GLY A 92 -10.25 -7.53 -16.94
N ALA A 93 -10.40 -6.23 -16.83
CA ALA A 93 -9.77 -5.26 -17.74
C ALA A 93 -8.25 -5.21 -17.59
N LYS A 94 -7.75 -5.51 -16.38
CA LYS A 94 -6.32 -5.55 -16.05
C LYS A 94 -5.87 -6.98 -15.80
N PRO A 95 -4.77 -7.42 -16.45
CA PRO A 95 -4.29 -8.80 -16.32
C PRO A 95 -3.54 -9.05 -15.02
N GLY A 96 -3.31 -8.03 -14.21
CA GLY A 96 -2.47 -8.12 -13.01
C GLY A 96 -3.19 -8.61 -11.77
N ARG A 97 -2.39 -8.86 -10.72
CA ARG A 97 -2.84 -9.13 -9.36
C ARG A 97 -2.10 -8.25 -8.38
N ALA A 98 -2.78 -7.81 -7.35
CA ALA A 98 -2.21 -6.96 -6.32
C ALA A 98 -2.45 -7.55 -4.92
N TYR A 99 -1.40 -7.51 -4.11
CA TYR A 99 -1.44 -7.96 -2.72
C TYR A 99 -0.98 -6.81 -1.81
N ILE A 100 -1.88 -6.33 -0.96
CA ILE A 100 -1.63 -5.26 0.00
C ILE A 100 -1.55 -5.90 1.38
N VAL A 101 -0.44 -5.70 2.07
CA VAL A 101 -0.23 -6.12 3.46
C VAL A 101 -0.14 -4.87 4.31
N ASN A 102 -1.20 -4.61 5.07
CA ASN A 102 -1.25 -3.49 6.00
C ASN A 102 -0.55 -3.83 7.31
N GLU A 103 -0.04 -2.77 7.98
CA GLU A 103 0.64 -2.86 9.27
C GLU A 103 1.74 -3.93 9.29
N ALA A 104 2.62 -3.88 8.27
CA ALA A 104 3.66 -4.89 8.03
C ALA A 104 4.60 -5.14 9.22
N HIS A 105 4.64 -4.25 10.21
CA HIS A 105 5.34 -4.48 11.47
C HIS A 105 4.75 -5.64 12.30
N GLY A 106 3.50 -6.04 12.03
CA GLY A 106 2.87 -7.22 12.63
C GLY A 106 3.26 -8.55 11.99
N LEU A 107 4.15 -8.57 10.98
CA LEU A 107 4.59 -9.80 10.32
C LEU A 107 5.41 -10.68 11.30
N ARG A 108 5.06 -11.96 11.35
CA ARG A 108 5.81 -12.95 12.13
C ARG A 108 7.07 -13.38 11.39
N ALA A 109 8.16 -13.70 12.10
CA ALA A 109 9.45 -14.11 11.54
C ALA A 109 9.33 -15.22 10.49
N GLN A 110 8.50 -16.22 10.74
CA GLN A 110 8.27 -17.32 9.79
C GLN A 110 7.69 -16.82 8.47
N ILE A 111 6.73 -15.86 8.53
CA ILE A 111 6.11 -15.27 7.34
C ILE A 111 7.10 -14.40 6.58
N ILE A 112 7.94 -13.62 7.29
CA ILE A 112 9.01 -12.82 6.67
C ILE A 112 9.93 -13.72 5.86
N ARG A 113 10.41 -14.86 6.40
CA ARG A 113 11.26 -15.81 5.69
C ARG A 113 10.60 -16.36 4.43
N SER A 114 9.32 -16.71 4.51
CA SER A 114 8.57 -17.17 3.33
C SER A 114 8.41 -16.06 2.30
N LEU A 115 8.12 -14.82 2.74
CA LEU A 115 8.02 -13.65 1.86
C LEU A 115 9.33 -13.34 1.15
N LEU A 116 10.49 -13.57 1.77
CA LEU A 116 11.78 -13.39 1.09
C LEU A 116 11.90 -14.24 -0.18
N VAL A 117 11.42 -15.49 -0.11
CA VAL A 117 11.40 -16.39 -1.28
C VAL A 117 10.39 -15.91 -2.32
N VAL A 118 9.19 -15.56 -1.88
CA VAL A 118 8.12 -15.05 -2.77
C VAL A 118 8.56 -13.80 -3.52
N LEU A 119 9.21 -12.86 -2.82
CA LEU A 119 9.62 -11.57 -3.40
C LEU A 119 10.82 -11.68 -4.34
N GLU A 120 11.59 -12.76 -4.28
CA GLU A 120 12.66 -13.04 -5.27
C GLU A 120 12.11 -13.46 -6.63
N ALA A 121 10.90 -14.01 -6.66
CA ALA A 121 10.28 -14.58 -7.86
C ALA A 121 8.90 -14.00 -8.15
N ILE A 122 8.73 -12.68 -7.97
CA ILE A 122 7.43 -12.01 -8.25
C ILE A 122 7.13 -12.13 -9.76
N PRO A 123 5.99 -12.74 -10.16
CA PRO A 123 5.57 -12.76 -11.55
C PRO A 123 5.40 -11.35 -12.13
N SER A 124 5.69 -11.18 -13.41
CA SER A 124 5.67 -9.86 -14.08
C SER A 124 4.32 -9.14 -14.04
N HIS A 125 3.22 -9.84 -13.77
CA HIS A 125 1.87 -9.30 -13.66
C HIS A 125 1.42 -9.07 -12.21
N VAL A 126 2.28 -9.32 -11.21
CA VAL A 126 1.95 -9.23 -9.78
C VAL A 126 2.62 -8.02 -9.14
N VAL A 127 1.94 -7.36 -8.21
CA VAL A 127 2.52 -6.33 -7.35
C VAL A 127 2.25 -6.65 -5.88
N TRP A 128 3.29 -6.50 -5.04
CA TRP A 128 3.18 -6.54 -3.59
C TRP A 128 3.33 -5.14 -3.01
N ILE A 129 2.53 -4.80 -2.01
CA ILE A 129 2.55 -3.49 -1.37
C ILE A 129 2.43 -3.67 0.13
N PHE A 130 3.45 -3.25 0.85
CA PHE A 130 3.48 -3.28 2.31
C PHE A 130 3.30 -1.88 2.85
N THR A 131 2.48 -1.71 3.88
CA THR A 131 2.32 -0.43 4.58
C THR A 131 2.69 -0.59 6.05
N THR A 132 3.38 0.41 6.62
CA THR A 132 3.71 0.41 8.05
C THR A 132 3.91 1.83 8.57
N THR A 133 3.90 2.02 9.88
CA THR A 133 4.36 3.26 10.51
C THR A 133 5.89 3.29 10.59
N LEU A 134 6.48 4.46 10.85
CA LEU A 134 7.93 4.58 11.06
C LEU A 134 8.34 3.84 12.33
N GLU A 135 7.62 4.10 13.43
CA GLU A 135 7.83 3.45 14.72
C GLU A 135 7.67 1.92 14.62
N GLY A 136 6.67 1.46 13.85
CA GLY A 136 6.46 0.03 13.61
C GLY A 136 7.56 -0.59 12.75
N GLN A 137 8.10 0.15 11.78
CA GLN A 137 9.26 -0.31 11.00
C GLN A 137 10.49 -0.47 11.88
N ASP A 138 10.80 0.51 12.73
CA ASP A 138 11.96 0.46 13.62
C ASP A 138 11.83 -0.74 14.57
N SER A 139 10.67 -0.95 15.20
CA SER A 139 10.39 -2.11 16.04
C SER A 139 10.56 -3.44 15.28
N LEU A 140 10.08 -3.52 14.04
CA LEU A 140 10.24 -4.73 13.22
C LEU A 140 11.70 -5.08 12.98
N PHE A 141 12.55 -4.06 12.77
CA PHE A 141 13.97 -4.27 12.49
C PHE A 141 14.78 -4.58 13.74
N ASP A 142 14.40 -4.02 14.89
CA ASP A 142 15.01 -4.32 16.17
C ASP A 142 14.70 -5.76 16.63
N ASP A 143 13.46 -6.21 16.39
CA ASP A 143 12.99 -7.51 16.83
C ASP A 143 13.35 -8.67 15.87
N GLN A 144 13.57 -8.37 14.56
CA GLN A 144 13.68 -9.40 13.55
C GLN A 144 14.80 -9.15 12.52
N ILE A 145 15.86 -9.95 12.62
CA ILE A 145 17.04 -9.89 11.72
C ILE A 145 16.63 -10.07 10.24
N ASP A 146 15.60 -10.87 9.97
CA ASP A 146 15.14 -11.17 8.61
C ASP A 146 14.34 -10.01 7.95
N ALA A 147 14.03 -8.94 8.69
CA ALA A 147 13.26 -7.81 8.16
C ALA A 147 14.07 -6.91 7.22
N HIS A 148 15.37 -6.73 7.45
CA HIS A 148 16.25 -5.95 6.57
C HIS A 148 16.33 -6.52 5.14
N PRO A 149 16.53 -7.83 4.93
CA PRO A 149 16.46 -8.44 3.61
C PRO A 149 15.10 -8.24 2.91
N LEU A 150 13.98 -8.24 3.65
CA LEU A 150 12.66 -7.98 3.09
C LEU A 150 12.58 -6.56 2.50
N LEU A 151 13.04 -5.56 3.27
CA LEU A 151 13.04 -4.16 2.85
C LEU A 151 13.92 -3.92 1.62
N SER A 152 15.07 -4.60 1.52
CA SER A 152 15.99 -4.46 0.38
C SER A 152 15.40 -4.94 -0.95
N ARG A 153 14.39 -5.80 -0.90
CA ARG A 153 13.65 -6.31 -2.08
C ARG A 153 12.48 -5.40 -2.48
N CYS A 154 12.22 -4.35 -1.70
CA CYS A 154 11.10 -3.45 -1.92
C CYS A 154 11.55 -2.07 -2.41
N THR A 155 10.75 -1.46 -3.27
CA THR A 155 10.86 -0.02 -3.55
C THR A 155 10.29 0.77 -2.37
N GLN A 156 11.13 1.53 -1.69
CA GLN A 156 10.75 2.26 -0.49
C GLN A 156 10.10 3.60 -0.85
N LEU A 157 8.97 3.90 -0.21
CA LEU A 157 8.21 5.14 -0.34
C LEU A 157 7.94 5.70 1.06
N ALA A 158 8.67 6.74 1.45
CA ALA A 158 8.45 7.42 2.72
C ALA A 158 7.45 8.58 2.55
N LEU A 159 6.36 8.55 3.30
CA LEU A 159 5.35 9.58 3.33
C LEU A 159 5.65 10.58 4.45
N THR A 160 5.47 11.85 4.15
CA THR A 160 5.74 12.95 5.09
C THR A 160 4.46 13.50 5.68
N GLN A 161 4.56 14.03 6.91
CA GLN A 161 3.52 14.89 7.48
C GLN A 161 3.81 16.38 7.24
N GLN A 162 5.01 16.71 6.78
CA GLN A 162 5.45 18.09 6.66
C GLN A 162 4.63 18.82 5.57
N GLY A 163 4.03 19.94 5.90
CA GLY A 163 3.23 20.75 4.98
C GLY A 163 1.81 20.24 4.71
N LEU A 164 1.38 19.11 5.30
CA LEU A 164 0.05 18.55 5.05
C LEU A 164 -1.09 19.32 5.71
N ALA A 165 -0.85 20.00 6.83
CA ALA A 165 -1.90 20.62 7.65
C ALA A 165 -2.80 21.57 6.83
N LYS A 166 -2.20 22.46 6.02
CA LYS A 166 -2.96 23.41 5.19
C LYS A 166 -3.78 22.70 4.11
N ALA A 167 -3.18 21.75 3.44
CA ALA A 167 -3.81 21.02 2.34
C ALA A 167 -4.93 20.08 2.85
N PHE A 168 -4.74 19.45 4.01
CA PHE A 168 -5.78 18.66 4.66
C PHE A 168 -6.92 19.54 5.19
N ALA A 169 -6.61 20.71 5.75
CA ALA A 169 -7.65 21.65 6.18
C ALA A 169 -8.52 22.12 5.00
N GLN A 170 -7.91 22.43 3.85
CA GLN A 170 -8.65 22.79 2.64
C GLN A 170 -9.55 21.64 2.16
N ARG A 171 -9.03 20.40 2.12
CA ARG A 171 -9.83 19.24 1.74
C ARG A 171 -10.96 18.98 2.73
N ALA A 172 -10.70 19.06 4.03
CA ALA A 172 -11.72 18.91 5.07
C ALA A 172 -12.83 19.97 4.93
N GLN A 173 -12.47 21.21 4.64
CA GLN A 173 -13.42 22.29 4.38
C GLN A 173 -14.29 21.99 3.15
N THR A 174 -13.70 21.53 2.05
CA THR A 174 -14.44 21.14 0.85
C THR A 174 -15.40 20.00 1.14
N ILE A 175 -14.98 18.98 1.89
CA ILE A 175 -15.84 17.86 2.29
C ILE A 175 -16.99 18.35 3.16
N ALA A 176 -16.71 19.20 4.18
CA ALA A 176 -17.72 19.76 5.06
C ALA A 176 -18.77 20.55 4.27
N GLN A 177 -18.35 21.35 3.29
CA GLN A 177 -19.27 22.09 2.42
C GLN A 177 -20.13 21.15 1.57
N THR A 178 -19.54 20.08 1.01
CA THR A 178 -20.27 19.11 0.19
C THR A 178 -21.31 18.33 1.00
N GLU A 179 -21.01 18.04 2.25
CA GLU A 179 -21.89 17.30 3.17
C GLU A 179 -22.88 18.23 3.94
N GLY A 180 -22.82 19.55 3.73
CA GLY A 180 -23.64 20.51 4.46
C GLY A 180 -23.31 20.60 5.95
N LEU A 181 -22.05 20.31 6.32
CA LEU A 181 -21.53 20.34 7.69
C LEU A 181 -20.78 21.64 8.02
N ASP A 182 -20.83 22.63 7.13
CA ASP A 182 -20.09 23.89 7.25
C ASP A 182 -20.74 24.94 8.17
N GLY A 183 -21.77 24.53 8.89
CA GLY A 183 -22.45 25.40 9.89
C GLY A 183 -23.32 26.50 9.28
N LYS A 184 -23.71 26.39 8.01
CA LYS A 184 -24.68 27.31 7.35
C LYS A 184 -26.07 26.72 7.36
#